data_ae4d999c23a2ba186d9dd4de74046669
#
_entry.id   ae4d999c23a2ba186d9dd4de74046669
#
_cell.length_a   1.000
_cell.length_b   1.000
_cell.length_c   1.000
_cell.angle_alpha   90.00
_cell.angle_beta   90.00
_cell.angle_gamma   90.00
#
_symmetry.space_group_name_H-M   'P 1'
#
loop_
_entity.id
_entity.type
_entity.pdbx_description
1 polymer ?
#
loop_
_entity_poly.entity_id
_entity_poly.type
_entity_poly.pdbx_seq_one_letter_code
_entity_poly.pdbx_strand_id
1 'polypeptide(L)'
;MNAKGHGFTFAAGCLLLISAMAVFLSGCALTVDKVTLDYVPQTGVQKIALKEPVRVNVGVVDIRSKKDRVSSKKNGYGMEMAAIVAENDVADVVANAIIAELRSRGFEIGQGHVIVNAELQKFYNDFKLGFFSGDAEAEVVINTKVQGVDQTVRFAKVVAGEGKEPNIQLSSGENAKLALDRALADAIARLFRDPAFVDALITAGKL
;
A
#
# COMPACT_ATOMS: atom_id res chain seq x y z
N MET A 1 -14.22 3.56 -71.05
CA MET A 1 -14.06 2.48 -70.08
C MET A 1 -13.27 3.03 -68.90
N ASN A 2 -13.97 3.39 -67.83
CA ASN A 2 -13.41 4.05 -66.62
C ASN A 2 -13.44 3.07 -65.47
N ALA A 3 -12.29 2.53 -65.07
CA ALA A 3 -12.10 1.71 -63.90
C ALA A 3 -10.88 2.14 -63.10
N LYS A 4 -10.85 3.38 -62.53
CA LYS A 4 -9.74 3.86 -61.72
C LYS A 4 -10.16 4.66 -60.48
N GLY A 5 -11.44 4.66 -60.06
CA GLY A 5 -11.91 5.48 -58.94
C GLY A 5 -12.10 4.81 -57.57
N HIS A 6 -12.22 3.50 -57.49
CA HIS A 6 -12.64 2.85 -56.23
C HIS A 6 -11.52 2.43 -55.27
N GLY A 7 -10.26 2.33 -55.71
CA GLY A 7 -9.15 1.94 -54.84
C GLY A 7 -8.67 3.04 -53.91
N PHE A 8 -8.76 4.29 -54.34
CA PHE A 8 -8.24 5.43 -53.55
C PHE A 8 -9.14 5.81 -52.37
N THR A 9 -10.44 5.69 -52.53
CA THR A 9 -11.43 5.99 -51.48
C THR A 9 -11.42 4.92 -50.40
N PHE A 10 -11.15 3.65 -50.72
CA PHE A 10 -11.07 2.56 -49.77
C PHE A 10 -9.81 2.67 -48.87
N ALA A 11 -8.67 3.03 -49.48
CA ALA A 11 -7.42 3.23 -48.74
C ALA A 11 -7.49 4.44 -47.79
N ALA A 12 -8.11 5.54 -48.22
CA ALA A 12 -8.30 6.73 -47.38
C ALA A 12 -9.25 6.44 -46.19
N GLY A 13 -10.30 5.64 -46.38
CA GLY A 13 -11.21 5.24 -45.32
C GLY A 13 -10.57 4.33 -44.26
N CYS A 14 -9.73 3.38 -44.69
CA CYS A 14 -8.97 2.54 -43.77
C CYS A 14 -7.94 3.32 -42.96
N LEU A 15 -7.23 4.28 -43.55
CA LEU A 15 -6.26 5.13 -42.83
C LEU A 15 -6.95 6.01 -41.77
N LEU A 16 -8.13 6.56 -42.08
CA LEU A 16 -8.92 7.33 -41.13
C LEU A 16 -9.44 6.50 -39.95
N LEU A 17 -9.88 5.25 -40.20
CA LEU A 17 -10.31 4.33 -39.16
C LEU A 17 -9.17 3.89 -38.26
N ILE A 18 -7.99 3.61 -38.81
CA ILE A 18 -6.78 3.24 -38.01
C ILE A 18 -6.31 4.42 -37.18
N SER A 19 -6.34 5.66 -37.75
CA SER A 19 -5.98 6.87 -37.01
C SER A 19 -6.96 7.18 -35.87
N ALA A 20 -8.26 7.02 -36.10
CA ALA A 20 -9.27 7.18 -35.03
C ALA A 20 -9.13 6.15 -33.94
N MET A 21 -8.84 4.89 -34.27
CA MET A 21 -8.64 3.81 -33.30
C MET A 21 -7.38 4.00 -32.43
N ALA A 22 -6.33 4.59 -32.98
CA ALA A 22 -5.09 4.91 -32.25
C ALA A 22 -5.30 6.00 -31.16
N VAL A 23 -6.23 6.93 -31.37
CA VAL A 23 -6.56 8.01 -30.41
C VAL A 23 -7.31 7.46 -29.19
N PHE A 24 -8.13 6.41 -29.35
CA PHE A 24 -8.85 5.80 -28.23
C PHE A 24 -7.96 4.94 -27.31
N LEU A 25 -6.85 4.41 -27.81
CA LEU A 25 -5.92 3.58 -27.03
C LEU A 25 -4.99 4.38 -26.11
N SER A 26 -4.78 5.67 -26.35
CA SER A 26 -3.89 6.52 -25.55
C SER A 26 -4.55 7.07 -24.27
N GLY A 27 -5.88 6.98 -24.14
CA GLY A 27 -6.62 7.58 -23.01
C GLY A 27 -6.33 6.91 -21.64
N CYS A 28 -6.10 5.59 -21.60
CA CYS A 28 -5.94 4.87 -20.34
C CYS A 28 -4.61 5.16 -19.62
N ALA A 29 -3.56 5.50 -20.34
CA ALA A 29 -2.24 5.76 -19.72
C ALA A 29 -2.19 7.09 -18.96
N LEU A 30 -3.04 8.05 -19.30
CA LEU A 30 -3.07 9.41 -18.72
C LEU A 30 -4.16 9.58 -17.66
N THR A 31 -4.98 8.56 -17.42
CA THR A 31 -6.03 8.62 -16.40
C THR A 31 -5.49 8.25 -15.04
N VAL A 32 -5.94 8.95 -14.00
CA VAL A 32 -5.66 8.63 -12.61
C VAL A 32 -6.35 7.31 -12.25
N ASP A 33 -5.59 6.34 -11.71
CA ASP A 33 -6.16 5.13 -11.15
C ASP A 33 -6.46 5.34 -9.67
N LYS A 34 -7.58 4.79 -9.23
CA LYS A 34 -7.98 4.75 -7.83
C LYS A 34 -7.91 3.32 -7.33
N VAL A 35 -7.38 3.12 -6.13
CA VAL A 35 -7.22 1.80 -5.53
C VAL A 35 -7.71 1.82 -4.08
N THR A 36 -8.45 0.80 -3.70
CA THR A 36 -8.81 0.55 -2.31
C THR A 36 -7.78 -0.37 -1.69
N LEU A 37 -7.04 0.13 -0.71
CA LEU A 37 -5.98 -0.63 -0.01
C LEU A 37 -6.61 -1.53 1.04
N ASP A 38 -6.07 -2.74 1.19
CA ASP A 38 -6.59 -3.74 2.11
C ASP A 38 -5.46 -4.36 2.94
N TYR A 39 -5.82 -4.81 4.14
CA TYR A 39 -4.95 -5.63 4.98
C TYR A 39 -5.64 -6.96 5.29
N VAL A 40 -4.95 -8.05 5.00
CA VAL A 40 -5.38 -9.39 5.38
C VAL A 40 -4.62 -9.81 6.64
N PRO A 41 -5.31 -10.06 7.76
CA PRO A 41 -4.66 -10.47 9.00
C PRO A 41 -3.89 -11.78 8.86
N GLN A 42 -2.80 -11.91 9.63
CA GLN A 42 -1.99 -13.12 9.65
C GLN A 42 -2.82 -14.32 10.15
N THR A 43 -2.68 -15.45 9.47
CA THR A 43 -3.33 -16.70 9.86
C THR A 43 -2.46 -17.50 10.82
N GLY A 44 -3.08 -18.33 11.66
CA GLY A 44 -2.34 -19.20 12.59
C GLY A 44 -1.66 -18.49 13.77
N VAL A 45 -2.03 -17.25 14.02
CA VAL A 45 -1.49 -16.46 15.13
C VAL A 45 -2.00 -17.01 16.45
N GLN A 46 -1.09 -17.28 17.39
CA GLN A 46 -1.44 -17.72 18.73
C GLN A 46 -1.78 -16.52 19.62
N LYS A 47 -2.85 -16.67 20.42
CA LYS A 47 -3.17 -15.69 21.46
C LYS A 47 -2.09 -15.70 22.54
N ILE A 48 -1.74 -14.51 22.98
CA ILE A 48 -0.80 -14.31 24.09
C ILE A 48 -1.56 -14.59 25.41
N ALA A 49 -0.98 -15.40 26.28
CA ALA A 49 -1.54 -15.67 27.60
C ALA A 49 -1.35 -14.45 28.51
N LEU A 50 -2.28 -13.49 28.42
CA LEU A 50 -2.31 -12.32 29.29
C LEU A 50 -2.93 -12.69 30.63
N LYS A 51 -2.29 -12.29 31.76
CA LYS A 51 -2.85 -12.50 33.11
C LYS A 51 -4.11 -11.66 33.35
N GLU A 52 -4.12 -10.47 32.79
CA GLU A 52 -5.25 -9.51 32.81
C GLU A 52 -5.48 -8.95 31.42
N PRO A 53 -6.71 -8.51 31.08
CA PRO A 53 -6.98 -7.88 29.81
C PRO A 53 -6.15 -6.61 29.63
N VAL A 54 -5.35 -6.54 28.56
CA VAL A 54 -4.56 -5.36 28.19
C VAL A 54 -5.30 -4.61 27.11
N ARG A 55 -5.72 -3.37 27.43
CA ARG A 55 -6.41 -2.49 26.49
C ARG A 55 -5.43 -1.51 25.86
N VAL A 56 -5.42 -1.48 24.54
CA VAL A 56 -4.49 -0.72 23.72
C VAL A 56 -5.23 0.35 22.92
N ASN A 57 -4.79 1.60 23.04
CA ASN A 57 -5.18 2.70 22.17
C ASN A 57 -4.18 2.80 21.01
N VAL A 58 -4.66 2.80 19.77
CA VAL A 58 -3.81 2.88 18.55
C VAL A 58 -4.09 4.18 17.83
N GLY A 59 -3.03 4.95 17.58
CA GLY A 59 -3.06 6.14 16.77
C GLY A 59 -2.01 6.06 15.66
N VAL A 60 -2.40 6.42 14.43
CA VAL A 60 -1.48 6.52 13.28
C VAL A 60 -1.58 7.91 12.68
N VAL A 61 -0.42 8.51 12.42
CA VAL A 61 -0.32 9.81 11.76
C VAL A 61 0.43 9.64 10.44
N ASP A 62 -0.18 10.10 9.35
CA ASP A 62 0.49 10.14 8.04
C ASP A 62 1.42 11.34 7.95
N ILE A 63 2.73 11.09 7.95
CA ILE A 63 3.78 12.11 7.78
C ILE A 63 4.55 11.95 6.46
N ARG A 64 3.99 11.19 5.51
CA ARG A 64 4.58 11.01 4.18
C ARG A 64 4.77 12.35 3.47
N SER A 65 5.84 12.49 2.71
CA SER A 65 6.08 13.66 1.88
C SER A 65 5.12 13.74 0.67
N LYS A 66 4.72 12.58 0.12
CA LYS A 66 3.76 12.46 -0.99
C LYS A 66 2.47 11.80 -0.46
N LYS A 67 1.53 12.62 0.00
CA LYS A 67 0.22 12.14 0.52
C LYS A 67 -0.85 12.04 -0.57
N ASP A 68 -0.65 12.75 -1.67
CA ASP A 68 -1.57 12.85 -2.79
C ASP A 68 -1.65 11.57 -3.65
N ARG A 69 -0.69 10.66 -3.48
CA ARG A 69 -0.62 9.42 -4.25
C ARG A 69 0.09 8.30 -3.49
N VAL A 70 -0.12 7.07 -3.96
CA VAL A 70 0.56 5.86 -3.46
C VAL A 70 1.45 5.23 -4.54
N SER A 71 1.33 5.69 -5.79
CA SER A 71 2.17 5.31 -6.93
C SER A 71 1.96 6.27 -8.10
N SER A 72 2.70 6.06 -9.18
CA SER A 72 2.49 6.73 -10.47
C SER A 72 2.63 5.74 -11.61
N LYS A 73 1.69 5.80 -12.59
CA LYS A 73 1.87 5.09 -13.86
C LYS A 73 3.12 5.57 -14.56
N LYS A 74 3.82 4.67 -15.24
CA LYS A 74 5.01 4.99 -16.02
C LYS A 74 4.87 4.52 -17.45
N ASN A 75 5.45 5.27 -18.40
CA ASN A 75 5.61 4.80 -19.77
C ASN A 75 6.85 3.89 -19.90
N GLY A 76 7.06 3.31 -21.10
CA GLY A 76 8.20 2.42 -21.35
C GLY A 76 9.60 3.05 -21.16
N TYR A 77 9.69 4.37 -21.03
CA TYR A 77 10.92 5.11 -20.72
C TYR A 77 11.07 5.42 -19.22
N GLY A 78 10.13 4.95 -18.39
CA GLY A 78 10.14 5.19 -16.94
C GLY A 78 9.61 6.57 -16.51
N MET A 79 9.09 7.38 -17.42
CA MET A 79 8.52 8.70 -17.09
C MET A 79 7.14 8.54 -16.45
N GLU A 80 6.88 9.31 -15.39
CA GLU A 80 5.57 9.35 -14.72
C GLU A 80 4.51 9.96 -15.66
N MET A 81 3.36 9.29 -15.77
CA MET A 81 2.25 9.68 -16.67
C MET A 81 1.04 10.15 -15.88
N ALA A 82 0.56 9.36 -14.92
CA ALA A 82 -0.61 9.67 -14.12
C ALA A 82 -0.44 9.11 -12.69
N ALA A 83 -1.07 9.77 -11.73
CA ALA A 83 -1.06 9.31 -10.34
C ALA A 83 -1.90 8.04 -10.16
N ILE A 84 -1.50 7.22 -9.17
CA ILE A 84 -2.32 6.17 -8.58
C ILE A 84 -2.59 6.60 -7.15
N VAL A 85 -3.87 6.76 -6.81
CA VAL A 85 -4.30 7.31 -5.52
C VAL A 85 -5.08 6.27 -4.72
N ALA A 86 -4.93 6.30 -3.40
CA ALA A 86 -5.78 5.50 -2.52
C ALA A 86 -7.16 6.16 -2.38
N GLU A 87 -8.24 5.37 -2.42
CA GLU A 87 -9.60 5.84 -2.17
C GLU A 87 -9.88 5.96 -0.67
N ASN A 88 -9.25 5.10 0.14
CA ASN A 88 -9.35 5.13 1.59
C ASN A 88 -8.13 5.85 2.21
N ASP A 89 -8.30 6.32 3.44
CA ASP A 89 -7.22 6.95 4.18
C ASP A 89 -6.12 5.93 4.51
N VAL A 90 -4.89 6.24 4.11
CA VAL A 90 -3.77 5.31 4.25
C VAL A 90 -3.35 5.13 5.73
N ALA A 91 -3.50 6.19 6.56
CA ALA A 91 -3.23 6.08 8.00
C ALA A 91 -4.27 5.17 8.67
N ASP A 92 -5.55 5.26 8.27
CA ASP A 92 -6.60 4.38 8.77
C ASP A 92 -6.35 2.91 8.35
N VAL A 93 -5.87 2.67 7.14
CA VAL A 93 -5.49 1.32 6.69
C VAL A 93 -4.40 0.73 7.58
N VAL A 94 -3.35 1.50 7.88
CA VAL A 94 -2.26 1.07 8.78
C VAL A 94 -2.77 0.87 10.21
N ALA A 95 -3.60 1.79 10.72
CA ALA A 95 -4.19 1.67 12.05
C ALA A 95 -5.04 0.40 12.17
N ASN A 96 -5.90 0.14 11.19
CA ASN A 96 -6.75 -1.05 11.16
C ASN A 96 -5.92 -2.35 11.05
N ALA A 97 -4.81 -2.33 10.34
CA ALA A 97 -3.88 -3.47 10.27
C ALA A 97 -3.28 -3.77 11.65
N ILE A 98 -2.77 -2.75 12.37
CA ILE A 98 -2.23 -2.91 13.73
C ILE A 98 -3.33 -3.41 14.68
N ILE A 99 -4.53 -2.84 14.62
CA ILE A 99 -5.68 -3.21 15.43
C ILE A 99 -6.09 -4.67 15.19
N ALA A 100 -6.14 -5.11 13.94
CA ALA A 100 -6.48 -6.49 13.59
C ALA A 100 -5.49 -7.48 14.20
N GLU A 101 -4.19 -7.19 14.13
CA GLU A 101 -3.14 -8.02 14.69
C GLU A 101 -3.12 -8.04 16.23
N LEU A 102 -3.42 -6.90 16.86
CA LEU A 102 -3.57 -6.86 18.33
C LEU A 102 -4.75 -7.72 18.79
N ARG A 103 -5.91 -7.60 18.13
CA ARG A 103 -7.10 -8.41 18.45
C ARG A 103 -6.85 -9.90 18.26
N SER A 104 -6.18 -10.30 17.17
CA SER A 104 -5.87 -11.72 16.92
C SER A 104 -5.00 -12.33 18.01
N ARG A 105 -4.16 -11.52 18.67
CA ARG A 105 -3.28 -11.91 19.78
C ARG A 105 -3.90 -11.77 21.17
N GLY A 106 -5.16 -11.32 21.26
CA GLY A 106 -5.90 -11.27 22.53
C GLY A 106 -5.85 -9.93 23.26
N PHE A 107 -5.34 -8.86 22.63
CA PHE A 107 -5.46 -7.50 23.18
C PHE A 107 -6.85 -6.91 22.93
N GLU A 108 -7.33 -6.14 23.89
CA GLU A 108 -8.53 -5.31 23.71
C GLU A 108 -8.16 -3.98 23.08
N ILE A 109 -9.07 -3.41 22.29
CA ILE A 109 -8.86 -2.12 21.62
C ILE A 109 -9.76 -1.07 22.26
N GLY A 110 -9.18 0.07 22.59
CA GLY A 110 -9.87 1.21 23.17
C GLY A 110 -8.98 2.04 24.08
N GLN A 111 -9.60 2.99 24.78
CA GLN A 111 -8.87 3.77 25.78
C GLN A 111 -8.42 2.85 26.92
N GLY A 112 -7.15 2.85 27.24
CA GLY A 112 -6.52 1.99 28.22
C GLY A 112 -5.13 2.46 28.61
N HIS A 113 -4.38 1.59 29.28
CA HIS A 113 -3.08 1.93 29.83
C HIS A 113 -1.94 1.88 28.79
N VAL A 114 -2.19 1.27 27.64
CA VAL A 114 -1.19 1.15 26.57
C VAL A 114 -1.56 2.03 25.39
N ILE A 115 -0.59 2.81 24.94
CA ILE A 115 -0.74 3.67 23.77
C ILE A 115 0.28 3.24 22.72
N VAL A 116 -0.19 2.88 21.55
CA VAL A 116 0.62 2.63 20.35
C VAL A 116 0.45 3.83 19.42
N ASN A 117 1.50 4.61 19.28
CA ASN A 117 1.58 5.71 18.33
C ASN A 117 2.46 5.32 17.16
N ALA A 118 1.96 5.44 15.95
CA ALA A 118 2.71 5.15 14.74
C ALA A 118 2.74 6.38 13.80
N GLU A 119 3.88 6.63 13.19
CA GLU A 119 4.08 7.63 12.16
C GLU A 119 4.33 6.91 10.84
N LEU A 120 3.43 7.07 9.89
CA LEU A 120 3.59 6.53 8.55
C LEU A 120 4.52 7.44 7.76
N GLN A 121 5.76 6.99 7.54
CA GLN A 121 6.82 7.76 6.87
C GLN A 121 6.86 7.52 5.37
N LYS A 122 6.54 6.28 4.92
CA LYS A 122 6.48 5.88 3.51
C LYS A 122 5.37 4.87 3.29
N PHE A 123 4.65 5.05 2.20
CA PHE A 123 3.68 4.10 1.66
C PHE A 123 3.61 4.35 0.17
N TYR A 124 4.48 3.67 -0.58
CA TYR A 124 4.66 3.99 -1.98
C TYR A 124 5.11 2.78 -2.79
N ASN A 125 4.50 2.62 -3.97
CA ASN A 125 4.94 1.67 -4.99
C ASN A 125 5.69 2.39 -6.11
N ASP A 126 6.80 1.84 -6.54
CA ASP A 126 7.53 2.24 -7.74
C ASP A 126 7.52 1.10 -8.78
N PHE A 127 7.32 1.46 -10.05
CA PHE A 127 7.41 0.49 -11.14
C PHE A 127 8.81 0.45 -11.71
N LYS A 128 9.38 -0.75 -11.78
CA LYS A 128 10.65 -1.06 -12.44
C LYS A 128 10.33 -1.71 -13.79
N LEU A 129 10.29 -0.92 -14.84
CA LEU A 129 9.91 -1.38 -16.17
C LEU A 129 11.14 -1.89 -16.92
N GLY A 130 11.07 -3.12 -17.44
CA GLY A 130 12.03 -3.73 -18.35
C GLY A 130 11.51 -3.76 -19.79
N PHE A 131 12.25 -4.39 -20.69
CA PHE A 131 11.90 -4.43 -22.12
C PHE A 131 10.69 -5.31 -22.40
N PHE A 132 10.56 -6.47 -21.74
CA PHE A 132 9.46 -7.41 -21.95
C PHE A 132 8.44 -7.43 -20.80
N SER A 133 8.89 -7.16 -19.60
CA SER A 133 8.05 -7.12 -18.40
C SER A 133 8.67 -6.20 -17.37
N GLY A 134 7.94 -5.88 -16.33
CA GLY A 134 8.44 -5.09 -15.20
C GLY A 134 8.00 -5.68 -13.87
N ASP A 135 8.31 -4.97 -12.81
CA ASP A 135 7.90 -5.29 -11.46
C ASP A 135 7.25 -4.07 -10.81
N ALA A 136 6.25 -4.28 -9.98
CA ALA A 136 5.78 -3.28 -9.03
C ALA A 136 6.48 -3.56 -7.70
N GLU A 137 7.22 -2.60 -7.18
CA GLU A 137 7.98 -2.72 -5.93
C GLU A 137 7.50 -1.65 -4.95
N ALA A 138 6.95 -2.08 -3.82
CA ALA A 138 6.40 -1.20 -2.81
C ALA A 138 7.20 -1.27 -1.51
N GLU A 139 7.23 -0.14 -0.81
CA GLU A 139 7.81 -0.02 0.51
C GLU A 139 6.85 0.72 1.44
N VAL A 140 6.69 0.16 2.64
CA VAL A 140 5.94 0.76 3.75
C VAL A 140 6.89 0.95 4.93
N VAL A 141 7.03 2.20 5.42
CA VAL A 141 7.91 2.52 6.55
C VAL A 141 7.08 3.16 7.66
N ILE A 142 7.12 2.56 8.83
CA ILE A 142 6.35 2.95 10.00
C ILE A 142 7.29 3.11 11.19
N ASN A 143 7.29 4.30 11.80
CA ASN A 143 7.95 4.53 13.09
C ASN A 143 6.93 4.30 14.21
N THR A 144 7.10 3.24 14.99
CA THR A 144 6.14 2.83 16.02
C THR A 144 6.71 3.05 17.41
N LYS A 145 5.90 3.65 18.29
CA LYS A 145 6.22 3.85 19.72
C LYS A 145 5.13 3.20 20.58
N VAL A 146 5.54 2.52 21.65
CA VAL A 146 4.64 2.01 22.71
C VAL A 146 4.93 2.78 23.99
N GLN A 147 3.87 3.35 24.58
CA GLN A 147 3.94 4.13 25.82
C GLN A 147 2.88 3.63 26.81
N GLY A 148 3.18 3.75 28.10
CA GLY A 148 2.18 3.65 29.16
C GLY A 148 1.45 4.98 29.38
N VAL A 149 0.46 5.00 30.28
CA VAL A 149 -0.21 6.25 30.72
C VAL A 149 0.73 7.20 31.42
N ASP A 150 1.81 6.68 32.00
CA ASP A 150 2.93 7.45 32.60
C ASP A 150 3.80 8.16 31.55
N GLN A 151 3.43 8.07 30.26
CA GLN A 151 4.15 8.59 29.10
C GLN A 151 5.55 8.00 28.90
N THR A 152 5.94 7.00 29.67
CA THR A 152 7.22 6.31 29.50
C THR A 152 7.22 5.51 28.22
N VAL A 153 8.18 5.82 27.33
CA VAL A 153 8.37 5.05 26.08
C VAL A 153 9.06 3.73 26.42
N ARG A 154 8.38 2.61 26.13
CA ARG A 154 8.88 1.24 26.36
C ARG A 154 9.39 0.57 25.09
N PHE A 155 8.96 1.11 23.95
CA PHE A 155 9.44 0.67 22.65
C PHE A 155 9.41 1.84 21.66
N ALA A 156 10.45 1.95 20.85
CA ALA A 156 10.48 2.88 19.70
C ALA A 156 11.33 2.26 18.59
N LYS A 157 10.74 2.05 17.43
CA LYS A 157 11.44 1.45 16.29
C LYS A 157 10.81 1.84 14.96
N VAL A 158 11.67 2.07 13.97
CA VAL A 158 11.28 2.17 12.58
C VAL A 158 11.28 0.78 11.97
N VAL A 159 10.16 0.39 11.38
CA VAL A 159 9.98 -0.89 10.68
C VAL A 159 9.69 -0.59 9.22
N ALA A 160 10.44 -1.22 8.33
CA ALA A 160 10.20 -1.19 6.90
C ALA A 160 9.70 -2.55 6.42
N GLY A 161 8.67 -2.56 5.59
CA GLY A 161 8.16 -3.73 4.89
C GLY A 161 8.25 -3.53 3.39
N GLU A 162 8.49 -4.60 2.68
CA GLU A 162 8.66 -4.64 1.24
C GLU A 162 7.61 -5.54 0.60
N GLY A 163 7.11 -5.14 -0.57
CA GLY A 163 6.16 -5.92 -1.35
C GLY A 163 6.47 -5.84 -2.83
N LYS A 164 6.27 -6.96 -3.53
CA LYS A 164 6.58 -7.06 -4.96
C LYS A 164 5.47 -7.80 -5.70
N GLU A 165 5.04 -7.22 -6.84
CA GLU A 165 4.26 -7.91 -7.86
C GLU A 165 5.14 -8.03 -9.10
N PRO A 166 5.67 -9.24 -9.37
CA PRO A 166 6.62 -9.45 -10.46
C PRO A 166 5.91 -9.68 -11.80
N ASN A 167 6.67 -9.54 -12.89
CA ASN A 167 6.25 -9.87 -14.26
C ASN A 167 5.02 -9.10 -14.75
N ILE A 168 4.86 -7.86 -14.31
CA ILE A 168 3.77 -7.01 -14.77
C ILE A 168 3.99 -6.56 -16.23
N GLN A 169 2.89 -6.41 -16.97
CA GLN A 169 2.90 -5.88 -18.34
C GLN A 169 2.60 -4.39 -18.39
N LEU A 170 1.91 -3.86 -17.37
CA LEU A 170 1.46 -2.47 -17.30
C LEU A 170 1.67 -1.90 -15.90
N SER A 171 2.02 -0.64 -15.82
CA SER A 171 2.02 0.14 -14.58
C SER A 171 0.58 0.56 -14.24
N SER A 172 -0.19 -0.36 -13.66
CA SER A 172 -1.60 -0.17 -13.31
C SER A 172 -1.82 -0.01 -11.81
N GLY A 173 -2.98 0.57 -11.42
CA GLY A 173 -3.39 0.66 -10.03
C GLY A 173 -3.48 -0.71 -9.35
N GLU A 174 -3.96 -1.73 -10.06
CA GLU A 174 -4.07 -3.10 -9.52
C GLU A 174 -2.71 -3.69 -9.13
N ASN A 175 -1.71 -3.58 -10.02
CA ASN A 175 -0.36 -4.09 -9.73
C ASN A 175 0.30 -3.30 -8.58
N ALA A 176 0.07 -1.97 -8.52
CA ALA A 176 0.53 -1.15 -7.41
C ALA A 176 -0.12 -1.57 -6.08
N LYS A 177 -1.45 -1.83 -6.08
CA LYS A 177 -2.18 -2.30 -4.91
C LYS A 177 -1.62 -3.61 -4.39
N LEU A 178 -1.43 -4.62 -5.25
CA LEU A 178 -0.89 -5.92 -4.86
C LEU A 178 0.48 -5.80 -4.18
N ALA A 179 1.36 -4.97 -4.72
CA ALA A 179 2.66 -4.72 -4.11
C ALA A 179 2.54 -3.98 -2.78
N LEU A 180 1.67 -2.96 -2.69
CA LEU A 180 1.44 -2.17 -1.46
C LEU A 180 0.82 -3.01 -0.34
N ASP A 181 -0.18 -3.84 -0.64
CA ASP A 181 -0.82 -4.72 0.35
C ASP A 181 0.20 -5.72 0.91
N ARG A 182 1.10 -6.26 0.07
CA ARG A 182 2.20 -7.13 0.52
C ARG A 182 3.22 -6.38 1.37
N ALA A 183 3.58 -5.15 0.99
CA ALA A 183 4.52 -4.34 1.76
C ALA A 183 3.97 -4.00 3.15
N LEU A 184 2.67 -3.67 3.23
CA LEU A 184 1.99 -3.45 4.50
C LEU A 184 1.99 -4.73 5.34
N ALA A 185 1.64 -5.86 4.74
CA ALA A 185 1.64 -7.15 5.44
C ALA A 185 3.03 -7.52 5.99
N ASP A 186 4.10 -7.27 5.23
CA ASP A 186 5.47 -7.52 5.68
C ASP A 186 5.89 -6.56 6.81
N ALA A 187 5.58 -5.25 6.71
CA ALA A 187 5.87 -4.28 7.77
C ALA A 187 5.18 -4.67 9.08
N ILE A 188 3.90 -4.99 9.04
CA ILE A 188 3.11 -5.41 10.20
C ILE A 188 3.63 -6.74 10.76
N ALA A 189 3.96 -7.70 9.91
CA ALA A 189 4.54 -8.96 10.34
C ALA A 189 5.89 -8.77 11.05
N ARG A 190 6.76 -7.91 10.54
CA ARG A 190 8.05 -7.57 11.17
C ARG A 190 7.85 -6.89 12.52
N LEU A 191 6.88 -5.98 12.65
CA LEU A 191 6.56 -5.31 13.90
C LEU A 191 6.13 -6.33 14.98
N PHE A 192 5.20 -7.23 14.64
CA PHE A 192 4.67 -8.20 15.60
C PHE A 192 5.57 -9.40 15.86
N ARG A 193 6.57 -9.66 15.01
CA ARG A 193 7.64 -10.64 15.29
C ARG A 193 8.72 -10.09 16.21
N ASP A 194 8.78 -8.78 16.42
CA ASP A 194 9.74 -8.19 17.36
C ASP A 194 9.31 -8.48 18.80
N PRO A 195 10.05 -9.29 19.57
CA PRO A 195 9.67 -9.61 20.93
C PRO A 195 9.65 -8.38 21.84
N ALA A 196 10.49 -7.38 21.58
CA ALA A 196 10.52 -6.15 22.36
C ALA A 196 9.23 -5.33 22.18
N PHE A 197 8.59 -5.38 21.01
CA PHE A 197 7.29 -4.75 20.80
C PHE A 197 6.20 -5.41 21.64
N VAL A 198 6.13 -6.73 21.60
CA VAL A 198 5.14 -7.51 22.38
C VAL A 198 5.36 -7.35 23.87
N ASP A 199 6.61 -7.42 24.34
CA ASP A 199 6.96 -7.23 25.75
C ASP A 199 6.62 -5.81 26.24
N ALA A 200 6.80 -4.79 25.39
CA ALA A 200 6.41 -3.42 25.71
C ALA A 200 4.90 -3.27 25.88
N LEU A 201 4.08 -3.91 25.04
CA LEU A 201 2.62 -3.91 25.18
C LEU A 201 2.18 -4.53 26.52
N ILE A 202 2.76 -5.69 26.88
CA ILE A 202 2.44 -6.41 28.11
C ILE A 202 2.91 -5.61 29.34
N THR A 203 4.10 -5.04 29.29
CA THR A 203 4.69 -4.30 30.42
C THR A 203 3.97 -2.97 30.66
N ALA A 204 3.59 -2.26 29.59
CA ALA A 204 2.81 -1.03 29.70
C ALA A 204 1.39 -1.27 30.25
N GLY A 205 0.84 -2.47 30.07
CA GLY A 205 -0.48 -2.85 30.58
C GLY A 205 -0.53 -3.26 32.03
N LYS A 206 0.61 -3.40 32.72
CA LYS A 206 0.69 -3.83 34.14
C LYS A 206 0.66 -2.67 35.14
N LEU A 207 0.43 -1.47 34.68
CA LEU A 207 0.26 -0.27 35.50
C LEU A 207 -1.25 0.00 35.71
#